data_52c589762f2caeebcd79472563229a5c
#
_entry.id   52c589762f2caeebcd79472563229a5c
#
_cell.length_a   1.000
_cell.length_b   1.000
_cell.length_c   1.000
_cell.angle_alpha   90.00
_cell.angle_beta   90.00
_cell.angle_gamma   90.00
#
_symmetry.space_group_name_H-M   'P 1'
#
loop_
_entity.id
_entity.type
_entity.pdbx_description
1 polymer ?
#
loop_
_entity_poly.entity_id
_entity_poly.type
_entity_poly.pdbx_seq_one_letter_code
_entity_poly.pdbx_strand_id
1 'polypeptide(L)'
;MTHHPSLWAGLFLVVTTALLLAPLYPAWKEWLRPQDSDALTLAPQAVSAELLAIPHFRLTADMPMRPLIEATESIEAWPGSHFERLVAPRIDFGELRSGIARSDTHASEARHVDLHHLPHASAWGHGWRVEGDCRIPAAHRLKGPLVVTGALSVEHDCLIEGDIKAHGDIRLAPRTVVTGALVGEKNMALDKHCRVHGPLVCENHLSLGRGVVLGQAQQATSVSAEHITTEADVQVHGSVWARSSGTVT
;
A
#
# COMPACT_ATOMS: atom_id res chain seq x y z
N MET A 1 9.89 66.44 -30.81
CA MET A 1 9.73 65.41 -29.76
C MET A 1 9.93 64.06 -30.40
N THR A 2 11.14 63.52 -30.38
CA THR A 2 11.47 62.24 -31.02
C THR A 2 11.21 61.12 -30.00
N HIS A 3 10.11 60.43 -30.19
CA HIS A 3 9.81 59.23 -29.43
C HIS A 3 10.81 58.12 -29.86
N HIS A 4 11.68 57.68 -28.95
CA HIS A 4 12.56 56.58 -29.15
C HIS A 4 11.81 55.26 -28.97
N PRO A 5 11.29 54.59 -30.03
CA PRO A 5 10.51 53.34 -29.92
C PRO A 5 11.34 52.17 -29.32
N SER A 6 12.66 52.26 -29.40
CA SER A 6 13.60 51.27 -28.86
C SER A 6 13.61 51.17 -27.32
N LEU A 7 13.39 52.31 -26.60
CA LEU A 7 13.33 52.30 -25.15
C LEU A 7 12.06 51.59 -24.61
N TRP A 8 10.93 51.78 -25.27
CA TRP A 8 9.70 51.13 -24.89
C TRP A 8 9.69 49.63 -25.20
N ALA A 9 10.30 49.23 -26.31
CA ALA A 9 10.48 47.82 -26.66
C ALA A 9 11.40 47.10 -25.64
N GLY A 10 12.51 47.77 -25.22
CA GLY A 10 13.38 47.24 -24.18
C GLY A 10 12.70 47.08 -22.84
N LEU A 11 11.96 48.13 -22.41
CA LEU A 11 11.17 48.07 -21.14
C LEU A 11 10.12 46.94 -21.17
N PHE A 12 9.40 46.79 -22.27
CA PHE A 12 8.41 45.73 -22.43
C PHE A 12 9.04 44.35 -22.31
N LEU A 13 10.19 44.15 -22.95
CA LEU A 13 10.90 42.87 -22.90
C LEU A 13 11.38 42.52 -21.48
N VAL A 14 11.92 43.51 -20.75
CA VAL A 14 12.36 43.33 -19.36
C VAL A 14 11.17 42.99 -18.44
N VAL A 15 10.06 43.72 -18.55
CA VAL A 15 8.87 43.48 -17.73
C VAL A 15 8.27 42.12 -18.03
N THR A 16 8.18 41.72 -19.30
CA THR A 16 7.64 40.44 -19.70
C THR A 16 8.51 39.29 -19.19
N THR A 17 9.85 39.43 -19.30
CA THR A 17 10.79 38.43 -18.80
C THR A 17 10.72 38.32 -17.26
N ALA A 18 10.62 39.45 -16.57
CA ALA A 18 10.46 39.44 -15.10
C ALA A 18 9.15 38.76 -14.66
N LEU A 19 8.05 39.03 -15.38
CA LEU A 19 6.75 38.42 -15.10
C LEU A 19 6.75 36.90 -15.37
N LEU A 20 7.46 36.44 -16.41
CA LEU A 20 7.64 35.01 -16.71
C LEU A 20 8.53 34.30 -15.70
N LEU A 21 9.54 34.99 -15.13
CA LEU A 21 10.45 34.41 -14.17
C LEU A 21 9.98 34.51 -12.73
N ALA A 22 9.05 35.43 -12.42
CA ALA A 22 8.51 35.63 -11.07
C ALA A 22 7.95 34.34 -10.41
N PRO A 23 7.19 33.46 -11.11
CA PRO A 23 6.72 32.21 -10.53
C PRO A 23 7.83 31.21 -10.21
N LEU A 24 8.99 31.33 -10.87
CA LEU A 24 10.16 30.45 -10.65
C LEU A 24 11.06 30.94 -9.52
N TYR A 25 10.88 32.18 -9.05
CA TYR A 25 11.70 32.77 -7.99
C TYR A 25 11.68 31.97 -6.67
N PRO A 26 10.54 31.47 -6.17
CA PRO A 26 10.53 30.65 -4.96
C PRO A 26 11.35 29.36 -5.12
N ALA A 27 11.18 28.66 -6.25
CA ALA A 27 11.91 27.43 -6.54
C ALA A 27 13.41 27.69 -6.70
N TRP A 28 13.79 28.81 -7.36
CA TRP A 28 15.18 29.20 -7.49
C TRP A 28 15.82 29.61 -6.17
N LYS A 29 15.09 30.31 -5.31
CA LYS A 29 15.53 30.64 -3.94
C LYS A 29 15.73 29.40 -3.08
N GLU A 30 14.91 28.39 -3.28
CA GLU A 30 15.02 27.10 -2.58
C GLU A 30 16.21 26.29 -3.09
N TRP A 31 16.48 26.36 -4.40
CA TRP A 31 17.64 25.72 -5.02
C TRP A 31 18.97 26.40 -4.66
N LEU A 32 18.97 27.72 -4.44
CA LEU A 32 20.13 28.52 -4.00
C LEU A 32 20.32 28.54 -2.48
N ARG A 33 19.40 27.99 -1.69
CA ARG A 33 19.71 27.76 -0.29
C ARG A 33 20.88 26.79 -0.25
N PRO A 34 22.00 27.16 0.41
CA PRO A 34 23.00 26.16 0.72
C PRO A 34 22.21 25.03 1.40
N GLN A 35 22.30 23.82 0.87
CA GLN A 35 21.87 22.65 1.61
C GLN A 35 22.66 22.76 2.90
N ASP A 36 21.97 23.15 3.98
CA ASP A 36 22.55 23.08 5.30
C ASP A 36 22.89 21.60 5.50
N SER A 37 24.14 21.27 5.19
CA SER A 37 24.74 19.98 5.49
C SER A 37 24.58 19.64 6.96
N ASP A 38 24.29 20.65 7.77
CA ASP A 38 24.00 20.52 9.21
C ASP A 38 22.62 19.90 9.51
N ALA A 39 21.69 19.93 8.58
CA ALA A 39 20.41 19.17 8.76
C ALA A 39 20.62 17.66 8.55
N LEU A 40 21.72 17.25 7.91
CA LEU A 40 22.14 15.85 7.78
C LEU A 40 23.30 15.51 8.70
N THR A 41 23.90 16.48 9.36
CA THR A 41 24.69 16.31 10.57
C THR A 41 23.82 16.44 11.83
N LEU A 42 22.65 15.86 11.88
CA LEU A 42 22.40 14.97 12.99
C LEU A 42 23.58 14.02 12.92
N ALA A 43 24.63 14.42 13.66
CA ALA A 43 25.76 13.58 13.90
C ALA A 43 25.20 12.18 14.01
N PRO A 44 25.82 11.19 13.38
CA PRO A 44 25.65 9.85 13.84
C PRO A 44 26.27 9.83 15.24
N GLN A 45 25.60 10.52 16.19
CA GLN A 45 25.75 10.14 17.56
C GLN A 45 25.33 8.68 17.55
N ALA A 46 26.36 7.90 17.18
CA ALA A 46 26.52 6.53 17.64
C ALA A 46 25.19 5.81 17.91
N VAL A 47 24.28 5.88 16.94
CA VAL A 47 23.51 4.72 16.57
C VAL A 47 24.34 3.93 15.53
N SER A 48 25.65 3.96 15.67
CA SER A 48 26.49 2.77 15.58
C SER A 48 26.38 2.02 16.91
N ALA A 49 25.19 2.00 17.51
CA ALA A 49 24.70 0.76 17.97
C ALA A 49 24.93 -0.15 16.77
N GLU A 50 25.80 -1.06 16.89
CA GLU A 50 25.51 -2.41 16.52
C GLU A 50 23.99 -2.51 16.37
N LEU A 51 23.49 -2.25 15.16
CA LEU A 51 22.30 -2.92 14.68
C LEU A 51 22.77 -4.38 14.73
N LEU A 52 22.75 -4.95 15.92
CA LEU A 52 22.74 -6.38 16.12
C LEU A 52 21.56 -6.78 15.27
N ALA A 53 21.87 -7.27 14.07
CA ALA A 53 20.88 -7.75 13.14
C ALA A 53 20.15 -8.85 13.90
N ILE A 54 19.01 -8.50 14.50
CA ILE A 54 18.21 -9.45 15.27
C ILE A 54 17.59 -10.36 14.22
N PRO A 55 18.01 -11.63 14.14
CA PRO A 55 17.47 -12.52 13.10
C PRO A 55 15.97 -12.76 13.31
N HIS A 56 15.57 -12.97 14.56
CA HIS A 56 14.18 -13.24 14.94
C HIS A 56 13.75 -12.30 16.06
N PHE A 57 12.67 -11.59 15.86
CA PHE A 57 12.10 -10.70 16.88
C PHE A 57 10.69 -11.18 17.25
N ARG A 58 10.43 -11.26 18.56
CA ARG A 58 9.09 -11.58 19.08
C ARG A 58 8.49 -10.38 19.77
N LEU A 59 7.34 -9.93 19.26
CA LEU A 59 6.56 -8.83 19.81
C LEU A 59 5.41 -9.38 20.65
N THR A 60 5.35 -8.98 21.93
CA THR A 60 4.31 -9.40 22.89
C THR A 60 3.52 -8.21 23.40
N ALA A 61 2.35 -8.47 23.99
CA ALA A 61 1.46 -7.44 24.52
C ALA A 61 2.09 -6.54 25.59
N ASP A 62 3.05 -7.06 26.37
CA ASP A 62 3.71 -6.34 27.45
C ASP A 62 4.84 -5.40 26.96
N MET A 63 5.17 -5.44 25.68
CA MET A 63 6.24 -4.60 25.15
C MET A 63 5.75 -3.17 24.91
N PRO A 64 6.57 -2.16 25.25
CA PRO A 64 6.26 -0.79 24.91
C PRO A 64 6.22 -0.62 23.39
N MET A 65 5.28 0.21 22.93
CA MET A 65 5.16 0.55 21.51
C MET A 65 6.48 1.14 20.99
N ARG A 66 6.98 0.60 19.91
CA ARG A 66 8.19 1.08 19.24
C ARG A 66 7.83 1.57 17.85
N PRO A 67 8.36 2.72 17.42
CA PRO A 67 8.02 3.30 16.12
C PRO A 67 8.53 2.46 14.93
N LEU A 68 9.59 1.69 15.15
CA LEU A 68 10.16 0.80 14.14
C LEU A 68 10.73 -0.45 14.79
N ILE A 69 10.36 -1.59 14.26
CA ILE A 69 10.93 -2.91 14.60
C ILE A 69 11.42 -3.52 13.29
N GLU A 70 12.71 -3.85 13.26
CA GLU A 70 13.36 -4.45 12.10
C GLU A 70 14.03 -5.76 12.49
N ALA A 71 13.85 -6.79 11.66
CA ALA A 71 14.53 -8.08 11.83
C ALA A 71 15.04 -8.57 10.46
N THR A 72 16.15 -9.31 10.50
CA THR A 72 16.78 -9.79 9.26
C THR A 72 16.15 -11.05 8.69
N GLU A 73 15.43 -11.81 9.51
CA GLU A 73 14.79 -13.07 9.09
C GLU A 73 13.28 -13.04 9.35
N SER A 74 12.85 -12.87 10.60
CA SER A 74 11.42 -12.87 10.90
C SER A 74 11.02 -12.04 12.13
N ILE A 75 9.76 -11.58 12.10
CA ILE A 75 9.07 -10.98 13.24
C ILE A 75 7.85 -11.85 13.55
N GLU A 76 7.69 -12.25 14.81
CA GLU A 76 6.49 -12.90 15.34
C GLU A 76 5.75 -11.89 16.23
N ALA A 77 4.55 -11.45 15.82
CA ALA A 77 3.72 -10.55 16.61
C ALA A 77 2.56 -11.32 17.23
N TRP A 78 2.53 -11.39 18.57
CA TRP A 78 1.56 -12.18 19.33
C TRP A 78 0.26 -11.42 19.61
N PRO A 79 -0.84 -12.11 19.88
CA PRO A 79 -2.12 -11.48 20.23
C PRO A 79 -1.97 -10.47 21.36
N GLY A 80 -2.66 -9.35 21.25
CA GLY A 80 -2.57 -8.22 22.18
C GLY A 80 -1.38 -7.30 21.96
N SER A 81 -0.47 -7.61 21.03
CA SER A 81 0.65 -6.72 20.72
C SER A 81 0.21 -5.51 19.86
N HIS A 82 0.95 -4.41 20.04
CA HIS A 82 0.77 -3.17 19.31
C HIS A 82 2.01 -2.82 18.50
N PHE A 83 1.83 -2.27 17.31
CA PHE A 83 2.93 -1.90 16.43
C PHE A 83 2.59 -0.66 15.59
N GLU A 84 3.62 0.05 15.14
CA GLU A 84 3.51 1.08 14.12
C GLU A 84 4.15 0.60 12.82
N ARG A 85 5.43 0.20 12.86
CA ARG A 85 6.14 -0.23 11.66
C ARG A 85 6.96 -1.49 11.93
N LEU A 86 6.71 -2.50 11.12
CA LEU A 86 7.45 -3.77 11.13
C LEU A 86 8.12 -3.97 9.77
N VAL A 87 9.38 -4.39 9.78
CA VAL A 87 10.16 -4.68 8.57
C VAL A 87 10.91 -5.99 8.74
N ALA A 88 10.56 -7.00 7.97
CA ALA A 88 11.28 -8.26 7.93
C ALA A 88 10.94 -9.02 6.63
N PRO A 89 11.80 -9.93 6.16
CA PRO A 89 11.46 -10.83 5.05
C PRO A 89 10.19 -11.64 5.31
N ARG A 90 9.90 -11.90 6.61
CA ARG A 90 8.70 -12.60 7.04
C ARG A 90 8.16 -12.01 8.35
N ILE A 91 6.88 -11.67 8.37
CA ILE A 91 6.17 -11.19 9.56
C ILE A 91 4.96 -12.13 9.76
N ASP A 92 4.92 -12.78 10.89
CA ASP A 92 3.86 -13.71 11.29
C ASP A 92 3.06 -13.12 12.45
N PHE A 93 1.76 -13.03 12.30
CA PHE A 93 0.86 -12.52 13.33
C PHE A 93 0.10 -13.68 14.01
N GLY A 94 0.29 -13.81 15.32
CA GLY A 94 -0.27 -14.89 16.14
C GLY A 94 0.47 -16.23 15.97
N GLU A 95 -0.05 -17.28 16.63
CA GLU A 95 0.51 -18.62 16.48
C GLU A 95 0.23 -19.18 15.08
N LEU A 96 1.30 -19.46 14.34
CA LEU A 96 1.19 -20.23 13.12
C LEU A 96 0.81 -21.66 13.49
N ARG A 97 -0.40 -22.06 13.14
CA ARG A 97 -0.75 -23.50 13.17
C ARG A 97 -0.02 -24.19 12.04
N SER A 98 1.19 -24.68 12.33
CA SER A 98 1.98 -25.52 11.41
C SER A 98 1.13 -26.69 10.95
N GLY A 99 0.79 -26.75 9.68
CA GLY A 99 0.22 -27.98 9.12
C GLY A 99 -0.70 -27.87 7.93
N ILE A 100 -1.07 -26.70 7.46
CA ILE A 100 -1.85 -26.64 6.23
C ILE A 100 -0.94 -26.11 5.11
N ALA A 101 -0.35 -27.04 4.36
CA ALA A 101 0.17 -26.74 3.04
C ALA A 101 -1.01 -26.15 2.22
N ARG A 102 -0.99 -24.82 2.05
CA ARG A 102 -2.06 -24.11 1.36
C ARG A 102 -1.91 -24.39 -0.13
N SER A 103 -2.64 -25.40 -0.59
CA SER A 103 -2.69 -25.77 -2.00
C SER A 103 -3.30 -24.61 -2.79
N ASP A 104 -2.56 -24.07 -3.75
CA ASP A 104 -3.03 -23.06 -4.72
C ASP A 104 -4.06 -23.63 -5.73
N THR A 105 -4.59 -24.84 -5.47
CA THR A 105 -5.30 -25.66 -6.43
C THR A 105 -6.73 -25.21 -6.75
N HIS A 106 -7.33 -24.33 -5.93
CA HIS A 106 -8.74 -23.97 -6.12
C HIS A 106 -8.99 -22.80 -7.11
N ALA A 107 -7.96 -22.05 -7.47
CA ALA A 107 -8.10 -20.93 -8.42
C ALA A 107 -8.18 -21.38 -9.90
N SER A 108 -7.92 -22.66 -10.18
CA SER A 108 -7.85 -23.17 -11.55
C SER A 108 -9.21 -23.39 -12.24
N GLU A 109 -10.29 -23.49 -11.47
CA GLU A 109 -11.64 -23.76 -12.00
C GLU A 109 -12.54 -22.51 -12.04
N ALA A 110 -12.02 -21.34 -11.67
CA ALA A 110 -12.79 -20.11 -11.61
C ALA A 110 -13.28 -19.68 -13.01
N ARG A 111 -14.57 -19.39 -13.13
CA ARG A 111 -15.18 -18.90 -14.36
C ARG A 111 -14.67 -17.50 -14.69
N HIS A 112 -14.40 -17.22 -15.96
CA HIS A 112 -14.02 -15.88 -16.39
C HIS A 112 -15.20 -14.90 -16.19
N VAL A 113 -14.95 -13.78 -15.52
CA VAL A 113 -15.94 -12.66 -15.42
C VAL A 113 -15.78 -11.81 -16.65
N ASP A 114 -16.86 -11.68 -17.38
CA ASP A 114 -17.00 -10.63 -18.38
C ASP A 114 -17.72 -9.43 -17.76
N LEU A 115 -16.99 -8.36 -17.51
CA LEU A 115 -17.54 -7.13 -16.91
C LEU A 115 -18.34 -6.29 -17.92
N HIS A 116 -18.36 -6.64 -19.22
CA HIS A 116 -19.18 -5.93 -20.22
C HIS A 116 -20.67 -5.95 -19.91
N HIS A 117 -21.14 -6.92 -19.12
CA HIS A 117 -22.55 -7.03 -18.74
C HIS A 117 -22.91 -6.22 -17.49
N LEU A 118 -21.93 -5.67 -16.79
CA LEU A 118 -22.22 -4.80 -15.66
C LEU A 118 -22.62 -3.40 -16.15
N PRO A 119 -23.75 -2.84 -15.68
CA PRO A 119 -24.06 -1.45 -15.94
C PRO A 119 -22.92 -0.57 -15.42
N HIS A 120 -22.52 0.42 -16.21
CA HIS A 120 -21.45 1.36 -15.88
C HIS A 120 -20.02 0.79 -15.88
N ALA A 121 -19.78 -0.40 -16.42
CA ALA A 121 -18.44 -0.90 -16.70
C ALA A 121 -17.97 -0.46 -18.09
N SER A 122 -16.78 0.08 -18.16
CA SER A 122 -16.12 0.46 -19.41
C SER A 122 -14.72 -0.14 -19.48
N ALA A 123 -14.33 -0.60 -20.67
CA ALA A 123 -12.96 -1.02 -20.90
C ALA A 123 -12.03 0.20 -20.83
N TRP A 124 -10.94 0.09 -20.08
CA TRP A 124 -9.94 1.15 -19.96
C TRP A 124 -8.52 0.56 -20.12
N GLY A 125 -7.93 0.79 -21.26
CA GLY A 125 -6.66 0.16 -21.63
C GLY A 125 -6.76 -1.37 -21.63
N HIS A 126 -5.98 -2.03 -20.78
CA HIS A 126 -5.99 -3.49 -20.62
C HIS A 126 -6.90 -3.95 -19.46
N GLY A 127 -7.66 -3.06 -18.86
CA GLY A 127 -8.47 -3.31 -17.67
C GLY A 127 -9.85 -2.74 -17.74
N TRP A 128 -10.46 -2.58 -16.58
CA TRP A 128 -11.84 -2.22 -16.39
C TRP A 128 -11.99 -1.01 -15.48
N ARG A 129 -12.89 -0.11 -15.87
CA ARG A 129 -13.38 0.95 -14.99
C ARG A 129 -14.87 0.76 -14.76
N VAL A 130 -15.27 0.73 -13.50
CA VAL A 130 -16.66 0.63 -13.07
C VAL A 130 -17.05 1.91 -12.33
N GLU A 131 -18.09 2.58 -12.77
CA GLU A 131 -18.64 3.76 -12.09
C GLU A 131 -19.68 3.32 -11.05
N GLY A 132 -19.52 3.78 -9.81
CA GLY A 132 -20.30 3.35 -8.65
C GLY A 132 -19.74 2.08 -8.02
N ASP A 133 -20.63 1.36 -7.33
CA ASP A 133 -20.27 0.14 -6.60
C ASP A 133 -20.14 -1.06 -7.54
N CYS A 134 -19.20 -1.93 -7.25
CA CYS A 134 -18.94 -3.14 -8.03
C CYS A 134 -18.99 -4.39 -7.14
N ARG A 135 -19.66 -5.42 -7.62
CA ARG A 135 -19.68 -6.74 -6.99
C ARG A 135 -19.22 -7.81 -7.96
N ILE A 136 -18.16 -8.52 -7.61
CA ILE A 136 -17.66 -9.68 -8.36
C ILE A 136 -18.23 -10.95 -7.74
N PRO A 137 -19.00 -11.76 -8.50
CA PRO A 137 -19.60 -12.98 -7.99
C PRO A 137 -18.55 -14.03 -7.58
N ALA A 138 -18.95 -14.97 -6.74
CA ALA A 138 -18.08 -16.03 -6.24
C ALA A 138 -17.55 -16.97 -7.35
N ALA A 139 -16.34 -17.50 -7.12
CA ALA A 139 -15.68 -18.43 -8.03
C ALA A 139 -15.46 -17.89 -9.44
N HIS A 140 -15.13 -16.61 -9.54
CA HIS A 140 -14.85 -15.96 -10.81
C HIS A 140 -13.39 -15.51 -10.94
N ARG A 141 -12.94 -15.44 -12.20
CA ARG A 141 -11.61 -14.96 -12.58
C ARG A 141 -11.75 -13.68 -13.40
N LEU A 142 -11.11 -12.61 -12.94
CA LEU A 142 -11.01 -11.34 -13.65
C LEU A 142 -9.57 -11.16 -14.13
N LYS A 143 -9.41 -10.83 -15.42
CA LYS A 143 -8.11 -10.48 -16.00
C LYS A 143 -8.00 -8.99 -16.23
N GLY A 144 -6.84 -8.44 -15.88
CA GLY A 144 -6.50 -7.04 -16.03
C GLY A 144 -6.84 -6.19 -14.80
N PRO A 145 -6.31 -4.96 -14.78
CA PRO A 145 -6.54 -4.03 -13.67
C PRO A 145 -8.01 -3.59 -13.60
N LEU A 146 -8.48 -3.35 -12.37
CA LEU A 146 -9.84 -2.92 -12.07
C LEU A 146 -9.82 -1.61 -11.29
N VAL A 147 -10.50 -0.60 -11.81
CA VAL A 147 -10.73 0.68 -11.12
C VAL A 147 -12.23 0.82 -10.83
N VAL A 148 -12.58 1.02 -9.57
CA VAL A 148 -13.97 1.19 -9.11
C VAL A 148 -14.11 2.55 -8.45
N THR A 149 -15.07 3.37 -8.87
CA THR A 149 -15.28 4.69 -8.25
C THR A 149 -16.13 4.65 -6.98
N GLY A 150 -16.79 3.54 -6.71
CA GLY A 150 -17.53 3.26 -5.48
C GLY A 150 -16.86 2.19 -4.63
N ALA A 151 -17.68 1.43 -3.90
CA ALA A 151 -17.25 0.29 -3.09
C ALA A 151 -17.06 -0.97 -3.96
N LEU A 152 -16.08 -1.78 -3.59
CA LEU A 152 -15.80 -3.06 -4.22
C LEU A 152 -16.06 -4.22 -3.28
N SER A 153 -16.93 -5.14 -3.67
CA SER A 153 -17.16 -6.40 -2.99
C SER A 153 -16.80 -7.56 -3.90
N VAL A 154 -15.79 -8.33 -3.52
CA VAL A 154 -15.38 -9.56 -4.21
C VAL A 154 -15.81 -10.75 -3.39
N GLU A 155 -16.65 -11.60 -3.97
CA GLU A 155 -17.13 -12.81 -3.31
C GLU A 155 -16.04 -13.88 -3.21
N HIS A 156 -16.33 -14.97 -2.49
CA HIS A 156 -15.36 -16.01 -2.18
C HIS A 156 -14.83 -16.76 -3.43
N ASP A 157 -13.61 -17.32 -3.29
CA ASP A 157 -12.97 -18.15 -4.31
C ASP A 157 -12.70 -17.43 -5.64
N CYS A 158 -12.49 -16.12 -5.62
CA CYS A 158 -12.18 -15.33 -6.80
C CYS A 158 -10.68 -15.24 -7.05
N LEU A 159 -10.30 -15.14 -8.33
CA LEU A 159 -8.95 -14.83 -8.77
C LEU A 159 -8.94 -13.54 -9.58
N ILE A 160 -8.22 -12.53 -9.12
CA ILE A 160 -8.06 -11.26 -9.82
C ILE A 160 -6.61 -11.14 -10.28
N GLU A 161 -6.42 -11.22 -11.59
CA GLU A 161 -5.11 -11.14 -12.24
C GLU A 161 -4.85 -9.70 -12.69
N GLY A 162 -4.44 -8.85 -11.76
CA GLY A 162 -4.15 -7.44 -12.00
C GLY A 162 -4.27 -6.62 -10.73
N ASP A 163 -4.09 -5.30 -10.91
CA ASP A 163 -4.19 -4.34 -9.83
C ASP A 163 -5.65 -3.95 -9.58
N ILE A 164 -5.97 -3.63 -8.34
CA ILE A 164 -7.28 -3.14 -7.94
C ILE A 164 -7.13 -1.76 -7.32
N LYS A 165 -7.92 -0.80 -7.78
CA LYS A 165 -8.13 0.48 -7.11
C LYS A 165 -9.61 0.72 -6.88
N ALA A 166 -10.01 1.06 -5.65
CA ALA A 166 -11.36 1.51 -5.33
C ALA A 166 -11.35 2.80 -4.52
N HIS A 167 -12.26 3.71 -4.83
CA HIS A 167 -12.45 4.95 -4.06
C HIS A 167 -13.37 4.76 -2.84
N GLY A 168 -14.16 3.68 -2.82
CA GLY A 168 -14.96 3.26 -1.68
C GLY A 168 -14.28 2.19 -0.83
N ASP A 169 -15.09 1.53 0.02
CA ASP A 169 -14.63 0.41 0.80
C ASP A 169 -14.32 -0.81 -0.08
N ILE A 170 -13.32 -1.59 0.31
CA ILE A 170 -12.97 -2.85 -0.35
C ILE A 170 -13.26 -4.01 0.60
N ARG A 171 -13.99 -5.00 0.12
CA ARG A 171 -14.15 -6.26 0.82
C ARG A 171 -13.79 -7.43 -0.08
N LEU A 172 -12.82 -8.23 0.36
CA LEU A 172 -12.47 -9.50 -0.25
C LEU A 172 -12.99 -10.64 0.63
N ALA A 173 -13.95 -11.40 0.12
CA ALA A 173 -14.47 -12.57 0.82
C ALA A 173 -13.46 -13.73 0.80
N PRO A 174 -13.67 -14.79 1.61
CA PRO A 174 -12.66 -15.81 1.86
C PRO A 174 -12.07 -16.46 0.61
N ARG A 175 -10.78 -16.80 0.66
CA ARG A 175 -10.02 -17.49 -0.39
C ARG A 175 -9.90 -16.73 -1.71
N THR A 176 -10.10 -15.41 -1.68
CA THR A 176 -9.86 -14.56 -2.85
C THR A 176 -8.36 -14.31 -3.03
N VAL A 177 -7.91 -14.38 -4.27
CA VAL A 177 -6.52 -14.14 -4.65
C VAL A 177 -6.43 -12.91 -5.56
N VAL A 178 -5.57 -11.96 -5.22
CA VAL A 178 -5.22 -10.79 -6.04
C VAL A 178 -3.74 -10.88 -6.37
N THR A 179 -3.39 -10.90 -7.67
CA THR A 179 -1.99 -11.04 -8.08
C THR A 179 -1.24 -9.71 -8.17
N GLY A 180 -1.97 -8.61 -8.29
CA GLY A 180 -1.43 -7.24 -8.37
C GLY A 180 -1.54 -6.47 -7.05
N ALA A 181 -1.41 -5.15 -7.17
CA ALA A 181 -1.57 -4.21 -6.06
C ALA A 181 -3.05 -4.05 -5.67
N LEU A 182 -3.28 -3.73 -4.41
CA LEU A 182 -4.61 -3.44 -3.86
C LEU A 182 -4.61 -2.08 -3.18
N VAL A 183 -5.34 -1.11 -3.76
CA VAL A 183 -5.38 0.27 -3.29
C VAL A 183 -6.82 0.68 -2.97
N GLY A 184 -7.07 1.08 -1.73
CA GLY A 184 -8.37 1.56 -1.26
C GLY A 184 -8.29 2.91 -0.57
N GLU A 185 -9.16 3.85 -0.94
CA GLU A 185 -9.21 5.20 -0.34
C GLU A 185 -10.08 5.26 0.93
N LYS A 186 -10.68 4.15 1.33
CA LYS A 186 -11.46 4.04 2.58
C LYS A 186 -11.04 2.82 3.38
N ASN A 187 -12.00 2.08 3.93
CA ASN A 187 -11.72 0.88 4.71
C ASN A 187 -11.51 -0.33 3.81
N MET A 188 -10.73 -1.26 4.30
CA MET A 188 -10.46 -2.50 3.60
C MET A 188 -10.57 -3.70 4.53
N ALA A 189 -11.30 -4.72 4.10
CA ALA A 189 -11.43 -5.96 4.83
C ALA A 189 -11.06 -7.15 3.94
N LEU A 190 -10.06 -7.91 4.35
CA LEU A 190 -9.67 -9.16 3.74
C LEU A 190 -10.12 -10.29 4.67
N ASP A 191 -11.12 -11.05 4.23
CA ASP A 191 -11.62 -12.20 4.98
C ASP A 191 -10.60 -13.37 4.95
N LYS A 192 -10.94 -14.48 5.60
CA LYS A 192 -10.04 -15.62 5.85
C LYS A 192 -9.38 -16.17 4.58
N HIS A 193 -8.08 -16.47 4.69
CA HIS A 193 -7.31 -17.12 3.62
C HIS A 193 -7.23 -16.34 2.31
N CYS A 194 -7.47 -15.02 2.31
CA CYS A 194 -7.18 -14.17 1.17
C CYS A 194 -5.68 -14.07 0.91
N ARG A 195 -5.30 -13.87 -0.35
CA ARG A 195 -3.91 -13.65 -0.74
C ARG A 195 -3.80 -12.42 -1.63
N VAL A 196 -2.85 -11.57 -1.35
CA VAL A 196 -2.50 -10.41 -2.20
C VAL A 196 -0.99 -10.45 -2.43
N HIS A 197 -0.58 -10.56 -3.69
CA HIS A 197 0.84 -10.68 -4.01
C HIS A 197 1.55 -9.32 -4.08
N GLY A 198 0.86 -8.30 -4.58
CA GLY A 198 1.40 -6.95 -4.73
C GLY A 198 1.25 -6.08 -3.47
N PRO A 199 1.66 -4.82 -3.56
CA PRO A 199 1.50 -3.84 -2.49
C PRO A 199 0.03 -3.63 -2.10
N LEU A 200 -0.20 -3.37 -0.79
CA LEU A 200 -1.51 -3.07 -0.25
C LEU A 200 -1.48 -1.70 0.41
N VAL A 201 -2.32 -0.79 -0.06
CA VAL A 201 -2.45 0.57 0.49
C VAL A 201 -3.91 0.83 0.83
N CYS A 202 -4.17 1.14 2.08
CA CYS A 202 -5.47 1.50 2.61
C CYS A 202 -5.37 2.87 3.29
N GLU A 203 -6.29 3.79 2.98
CA GLU A 203 -6.22 5.10 3.62
C GLU A 203 -6.65 5.05 5.09
N ASN A 204 -7.71 4.33 5.42
CA ASN A 204 -8.25 4.31 6.77
C ASN A 204 -7.93 2.99 7.51
N HIS A 205 -8.92 2.15 7.68
CA HIS A 205 -8.82 0.93 8.47
C HIS A 205 -8.67 -0.32 7.60
N LEU A 206 -7.60 -1.08 7.86
CA LEU A 206 -7.33 -2.38 7.25
C LEU A 206 -7.58 -3.50 8.26
N SER A 207 -8.50 -4.40 7.93
CA SER A 207 -8.78 -5.60 8.69
C SER A 207 -8.29 -6.84 7.94
N LEU A 208 -7.44 -7.64 8.58
CA LEU A 208 -6.88 -8.87 8.03
C LEU A 208 -7.40 -10.07 8.82
N GLY A 209 -8.25 -10.87 8.17
CA GLY A 209 -8.80 -12.10 8.73
C GLY A 209 -7.77 -13.23 8.78
N ARG A 210 -8.10 -14.26 9.54
CA ARG A 210 -7.20 -15.42 9.77
C ARG A 210 -6.68 -16.03 8.47
N GLY A 211 -5.40 -16.33 8.46
CA GLY A 211 -4.78 -17.03 7.38
C GLY A 211 -4.58 -16.21 6.10
N VAL A 212 -4.70 -14.88 6.18
CA VAL A 212 -4.35 -13.97 5.09
C VAL A 212 -2.85 -14.01 4.85
N VAL A 213 -2.45 -14.01 3.57
CA VAL A 213 -1.05 -13.94 3.15
C VAL A 213 -0.84 -12.75 2.23
N LEU A 214 0.09 -11.87 2.58
CA LEU A 214 0.46 -10.68 1.81
C LEU A 214 1.90 -10.79 1.33
N GLY A 215 2.11 -10.59 0.03
CA GLY A 215 3.40 -10.81 -0.62
C GLY A 215 3.73 -12.28 -0.85
N GLN A 216 4.96 -12.52 -1.26
CA GLN A 216 5.53 -13.85 -1.51
C GLN A 216 6.94 -13.92 -0.93
N ALA A 217 7.42 -15.11 -0.56
CA ALA A 217 8.73 -15.29 0.05
C ALA A 217 9.90 -14.72 -0.77
N GLN A 218 9.76 -14.69 -2.09
CA GLN A 218 10.78 -14.18 -3.01
C GLN A 218 10.49 -12.77 -3.53
N GLN A 219 9.32 -12.22 -3.21
CA GLN A 219 8.89 -10.89 -3.63
C GLN A 219 8.26 -10.17 -2.46
N ALA A 220 9.09 -9.37 -1.78
CA ALA A 220 8.65 -8.57 -0.66
C ALA A 220 7.58 -7.55 -1.09
N THR A 221 6.59 -7.36 -0.23
CA THR A 221 5.52 -6.38 -0.42
C THR A 221 5.53 -5.32 0.68
N SER A 222 4.77 -4.26 0.47
CA SER A 222 4.50 -3.24 1.48
C SER A 222 3.02 -3.17 1.78
N VAL A 223 2.70 -3.10 3.06
CA VAL A 223 1.33 -2.94 3.57
C VAL A 223 1.27 -1.63 4.34
N SER A 224 0.35 -0.75 3.99
CA SER A 224 0.19 0.54 4.67
C SER A 224 -1.29 0.85 4.89
N ALA A 225 -1.62 1.28 6.12
CA ALA A 225 -2.93 1.82 6.46
C ALA A 225 -2.84 2.80 7.63
N GLU A 226 -3.90 3.58 7.89
CA GLU A 226 -3.98 4.40 9.10
C GLU A 226 -4.06 3.52 10.34
N HIS A 227 -4.99 2.57 10.33
CA HIS A 227 -5.15 1.57 11.37
C HIS A 227 -5.11 0.17 10.78
N ILE A 228 -4.39 -0.75 11.43
CA ILE A 228 -4.31 -2.15 11.01
C ILE A 228 -4.77 -3.04 12.16
N THR A 229 -5.75 -3.89 11.89
CA THR A 229 -6.16 -4.96 12.81
C THR A 229 -5.92 -6.31 12.14
N THR A 230 -5.18 -7.19 12.80
CA THR A 230 -4.87 -8.52 12.27
C THR A 230 -5.42 -9.59 13.19
N GLU A 231 -6.06 -10.62 12.62
CA GLU A 231 -6.33 -11.87 13.32
C GLU A 231 -5.07 -12.76 13.35
N ALA A 232 -5.13 -13.86 14.11
CA ALA A 232 -4.07 -14.85 14.14
C ALA A 232 -3.83 -15.53 12.78
N ASP A 233 -2.63 -16.11 12.59
CA ASP A 233 -2.24 -16.85 11.40
C ASP A 233 -2.18 -15.98 10.11
N VAL A 234 -1.95 -14.68 10.27
CA VAL A 234 -1.68 -13.76 9.14
C VAL A 234 -0.17 -13.73 8.87
N GLN A 235 0.21 -13.77 7.60
CA GLN A 235 1.60 -13.73 7.17
C GLN A 235 1.84 -12.59 6.18
N VAL A 236 2.88 -11.80 6.43
CA VAL A 236 3.31 -10.75 5.51
C VAL A 236 4.78 -10.95 5.15
N HIS A 237 5.08 -10.91 3.86
CA HIS A 237 6.44 -10.92 3.35
C HIS A 237 6.87 -9.50 2.99
N GLY A 238 7.64 -8.82 3.86
CA GLY A 238 8.13 -7.47 3.61
C GLY A 238 7.89 -6.50 4.76
N SER A 239 7.19 -5.39 4.51
CA SER A 239 6.98 -4.34 5.50
C SER A 239 5.50 -4.08 5.78
N VAL A 240 5.20 -3.78 7.06
CA VAL A 240 3.87 -3.36 7.52
C VAL A 240 4.00 -2.01 8.20
N TRP A 241 3.19 -1.06 7.80
CA TRP A 241 3.16 0.29 8.37
C TRP A 241 1.73 0.70 8.72
N ALA A 242 1.44 0.72 10.01
CA ALA A 242 0.24 1.33 10.58
C ALA A 242 0.59 2.78 10.98
N ARG A 243 0.05 3.76 10.28
CA ARG A 243 0.40 5.17 10.47
C ARG A 243 -0.01 5.71 11.85
N SER A 244 -1.08 5.17 12.42
CA SER A 244 -1.55 5.51 13.77
C SER A 244 -1.50 4.33 14.73
N SER A 245 -2.01 3.16 14.36
CA SER A 245 -1.98 1.98 15.24
C SER A 245 -2.14 0.66 14.51
N GLY A 246 -1.33 -0.32 14.88
CA GLY A 246 -1.48 -1.72 14.51
C GLY A 246 -1.77 -2.57 15.73
N THR A 247 -2.74 -3.48 15.65
CA THR A 247 -3.13 -4.39 16.73
C THR A 247 -3.29 -5.81 16.23
N VAL A 248 -2.88 -6.79 17.05
CA VAL A 248 -3.06 -8.22 16.81
C VAL A 248 -4.12 -8.75 17.76
N THR A 249 -5.18 -9.36 17.23
CA THR A 249 -6.32 -9.90 17.99
C THR A 249 -6.32 -11.42 18.05
#